data_b50999458df3b303095c721e402daa57
#
_entry.id   b50999458df3b303095c721e402daa57
#
_cell.length_a   1.000
_cell.length_b   1.000
_cell.length_c   1.000
_cell.angle_alpha   90.00
_cell.angle_beta   90.00
_cell.angle_gamma   90.00
#
_symmetry.space_group_name_H-M   'P 1'
#
loop_
_entity.id
_entity.type
_entity.pdbx_description
1 polymer ?
#
loop_
_entity_poly.entity_id
_entity_poly.type
_entity_poly.pdbx_seq_one_letter_code
_entity_poly.pdbx_strand_id
1 'polypeptide(L)'
;MQNKPNVLIYAPWYEPAMDRLDEIAITHRLYEADNKEDFLAEHGPKCSVIGTMHYCPASLMDAVPNLKLILNFGVGYDGVDIPAATKRGVTVVNTPDVLNDCVADMALSLILAGRRKVL
;
A
#
# COMPACT_ATOMS: atom_id res chain seq x y z
N MET A 1 6.56 14.33 -23.72
CA MET A 1 5.69 14.23 -22.54
C MET A 1 5.84 12.85 -21.93
N GLN A 2 6.32 12.74 -20.72
CA GLN A 2 6.28 11.46 -20.03
C GLN A 2 4.82 11.14 -19.70
N ASN A 3 4.34 10.00 -20.20
CA ASN A 3 3.00 9.52 -19.89
C ASN A 3 3.00 9.10 -18.41
N LYS A 4 2.31 9.82 -17.53
CA LYS A 4 2.23 9.51 -16.12
C LYS A 4 1.66 8.09 -15.94
N PRO A 5 2.24 7.25 -15.07
CA PRO A 5 1.69 5.93 -14.80
C PRO A 5 0.34 6.03 -14.10
N ASN A 6 -0.56 5.08 -14.39
CA ASN A 6 -1.82 4.93 -13.67
C ASN A 6 -1.61 4.05 -12.46
N VAL A 7 -2.01 4.55 -11.29
CA VAL A 7 -1.87 3.90 -9.99
C VAL A 7 -3.24 3.72 -9.36
N LEU A 8 -3.59 2.48 -9.03
CA LEU A 8 -4.78 2.15 -8.24
C LEU A 8 -4.46 2.30 -6.76
N ILE A 9 -5.14 3.17 -6.04
CA ILE A 9 -4.96 3.37 -4.60
C ILE A 9 -6.06 2.62 -3.86
N TYR A 10 -5.68 1.57 -3.12
CA TYR A 10 -6.60 0.71 -2.39
C TYR A 10 -7.11 1.36 -1.09
N ALA A 11 -6.23 2.03 -0.36
CA ALA A 11 -6.53 2.69 0.91
C ALA A 11 -5.87 4.06 0.97
N PRO A 12 -6.43 5.03 1.71
CA PRO A 12 -5.85 6.36 1.81
C PRO A 12 -4.48 6.31 2.51
N TRP A 13 -3.53 7.06 1.98
CA TRP A 13 -2.23 7.28 2.60
C TRP A 13 -2.19 8.62 3.31
N TYR A 14 -1.06 8.92 3.93
CA TYR A 14 -0.75 10.22 4.47
C TYR A 14 -0.85 11.29 3.37
N GLU A 15 -1.69 12.31 3.58
CA GLU A 15 -2.04 13.32 2.55
C GLU A 15 -0.82 13.91 1.82
N PRO A 16 0.26 14.40 2.50
CA PRO A 16 1.41 14.93 1.78
C PRO A 16 2.13 13.91 0.87
N ALA A 17 2.01 12.61 1.16
CA ALA A 17 2.55 11.57 0.28
C ALA A 17 1.64 11.36 -0.94
N MET A 18 0.33 11.48 -0.76
CA MET A 18 -0.64 11.44 -1.87
C MET A 18 -0.45 12.62 -2.81
N ASP A 19 -0.28 13.84 -2.28
CA ASP A 19 -0.05 15.04 -3.09
C ASP A 19 1.19 14.89 -3.98
N ARG A 20 2.28 14.36 -3.42
CA ARG A 20 3.51 14.09 -4.19
C ARG A 20 3.32 13.00 -5.23
N LEU A 21 2.51 11.99 -4.95
CA LEU A 21 2.19 10.95 -5.91
C LEU A 21 1.37 11.50 -7.08
N ASP A 22 0.39 12.37 -6.81
CA ASP A 22 -0.46 13.00 -7.82
C ASP A 22 0.34 13.93 -8.78
N GLU A 23 1.48 14.45 -8.32
CA GLU A 23 2.39 15.21 -9.17
C GLU A 23 3.01 14.34 -10.29
N ILE A 24 3.28 13.05 -10.01
CA ILE A 24 4.04 12.14 -10.89
C ILE A 24 3.22 11.01 -11.50
N ALA A 25 2.00 10.75 -11.01
CA ALA A 25 1.12 9.67 -11.43
C ALA A 25 -0.33 10.14 -11.63
N ILE A 26 -1.13 9.32 -12.28
CA ILE A 26 -2.59 9.45 -12.33
C ILE A 26 -3.14 8.45 -11.31
N THR A 27 -3.69 8.94 -10.21
CA THR A 27 -4.21 8.10 -9.12
C THR A 27 -5.69 7.81 -9.30
N HIS A 28 -6.06 6.55 -9.12
CA HIS A 28 -7.43 6.05 -9.12
C HIS A 28 -7.75 5.56 -7.71
N ARG A 29 -8.56 6.32 -6.96
CA ARG A 29 -8.79 6.11 -5.51
C ARG A 29 -9.96 5.18 -5.28
N LEU A 30 -9.69 3.87 -5.17
CA LEU A 30 -10.70 2.83 -4.96
C LEU A 30 -11.48 3.02 -3.66
N TYR A 31 -10.87 3.59 -2.63
CA TYR A 31 -11.51 3.81 -1.34
C TYR A 31 -12.60 4.91 -1.37
N GLU A 32 -12.62 5.75 -2.40
CA GLU A 32 -13.64 6.78 -2.62
C GLU A 32 -14.82 6.29 -3.48
N ALA A 33 -14.71 5.07 -4.05
CA ALA A 33 -15.71 4.54 -4.96
C ALA A 33 -16.93 3.99 -4.22
N ASP A 34 -18.13 4.35 -4.66
CA ASP A 34 -19.40 3.81 -4.16
C ASP A 34 -19.55 2.33 -4.51
N ASN A 35 -19.22 1.95 -5.74
CA ASN A 35 -19.17 0.57 -6.21
C ASN A 35 -17.75 0.19 -6.62
N LYS A 36 -17.10 -0.61 -5.79
CA LYS A 36 -15.71 -1.02 -5.99
C LYS A 36 -15.52 -1.96 -7.18
N GLU A 37 -16.50 -2.80 -7.47
CA GLU A 37 -16.43 -3.76 -8.59
C GLU A 37 -16.46 -3.02 -9.92
N ASP A 38 -17.40 -2.10 -10.10
CA ASP A 38 -17.49 -1.28 -11.30
C ASP A 38 -16.26 -0.40 -11.48
N PHE A 39 -15.77 0.18 -10.38
CA PHE A 39 -14.55 1.00 -10.39
C PHE A 39 -13.33 0.20 -10.83
N LEU A 40 -13.15 -1.02 -10.29
CA LEU A 40 -12.06 -1.90 -10.67
C LEU A 40 -12.17 -2.36 -12.13
N ALA A 41 -13.37 -2.65 -12.62
CA ALA A 41 -13.59 -3.02 -14.01
C ALA A 41 -13.22 -1.89 -14.97
N GLU A 42 -13.50 -0.63 -14.60
CA GLU A 42 -13.19 0.53 -15.43
C GLU A 42 -11.71 0.95 -15.37
N HIS A 43 -11.13 0.99 -14.18
CA HIS A 43 -9.80 1.58 -13.95
C HIS A 43 -8.68 0.54 -13.83
N GLY A 44 -8.98 -0.68 -13.39
CA GLY A 44 -7.99 -1.75 -13.23
C GLY A 44 -7.16 -2.02 -14.48
N PRO A 45 -7.76 -2.18 -15.68
CA PRO A 45 -7.01 -2.42 -16.91
C PRO A 45 -6.07 -1.28 -17.32
N LYS A 46 -6.32 -0.06 -16.85
CA LYS A 46 -5.48 1.12 -17.13
C LYS A 46 -4.27 1.19 -16.21
N CYS A 47 -4.35 0.57 -15.03
CA CYS A 47 -3.32 0.65 -13.99
C CYS A 47 -2.19 -0.36 -14.21
N SER A 48 -0.99 0.03 -13.84
CA SER A 48 0.19 -0.85 -13.77
C SER A 48 0.80 -0.91 -12.37
N VAL A 49 0.26 -0.16 -11.45
CA VAL A 49 0.73 -0.05 -10.07
C VAL A 49 -0.48 -0.10 -9.13
N ILE A 50 -0.34 -0.83 -8.02
CA ILE A 50 -1.26 -0.77 -6.88
C ILE A 50 -0.54 -0.10 -5.72
N GLY A 51 -1.15 0.95 -5.17
CA GLY A 51 -0.77 1.56 -3.92
C GLY A 51 -1.66 1.03 -2.78
N THR A 52 -1.06 0.45 -1.76
CA THR A 52 -1.77 -0.15 -0.63
C THR A 52 -1.14 0.21 0.70
N MET A 53 -1.84 -0.13 1.79
CA MET A 53 -1.38 -0.04 3.15
C MET A 53 -1.69 -1.38 3.84
N HIS A 54 -0.70 -2.27 3.88
CA HIS A 54 -0.72 -3.60 4.51
C HIS A 54 -1.62 -4.67 3.87
N TYR A 55 -2.37 -4.39 2.81
CA TYR A 55 -3.32 -5.37 2.26
C TYR A 55 -3.37 -5.35 0.74
N CYS A 56 -3.04 -6.48 0.12
CA CYS A 56 -3.21 -6.71 -1.32
C CYS A 56 -3.36 -8.21 -1.61
N PRO A 57 -4.60 -8.72 -1.65
CA PRO A 57 -4.85 -10.12 -1.95
C PRO A 57 -4.70 -10.42 -3.45
N ALA A 58 -4.60 -11.70 -3.80
CA ALA A 58 -4.53 -12.16 -5.19
C ALA A 58 -5.70 -11.64 -6.05
N SER A 59 -6.91 -11.58 -5.49
CA SER A 59 -8.11 -11.08 -6.20
C SER A 59 -8.00 -9.62 -6.64
N LEU A 60 -7.34 -8.78 -5.83
CA LEU A 60 -7.09 -7.39 -6.21
C LEU A 60 -6.04 -7.30 -7.33
N MET A 61 -5.03 -8.17 -7.31
CA MET A 61 -4.04 -8.26 -8.39
C MET A 61 -4.68 -8.71 -9.71
N ASP A 62 -5.67 -9.61 -9.65
CA ASP A 62 -6.39 -10.09 -10.83
C ASP A 62 -7.23 -8.99 -11.49
N ALA A 63 -7.71 -8.02 -10.71
CA ALA A 63 -8.44 -6.86 -11.22
C ALA A 63 -7.53 -5.85 -11.96
N VAL A 64 -6.21 -6.00 -11.89
CA VAL A 64 -5.21 -5.13 -12.53
C VAL A 64 -4.32 -5.96 -13.45
N PRO A 65 -4.81 -6.33 -14.67
CA PRO A 65 -4.12 -7.28 -15.54
C PRO A 65 -2.73 -6.82 -16.02
N ASN A 66 -2.46 -5.53 -16.00
CA ASN A 66 -1.17 -4.95 -16.38
C ASN A 66 -0.27 -4.63 -15.18
N LEU A 67 -0.56 -5.20 -14.00
CA LEU A 67 0.16 -4.94 -12.76
C LEU A 67 1.63 -5.32 -12.87
N LYS A 68 2.51 -4.40 -12.48
CA LYS A 68 3.97 -4.57 -12.45
C LYS A 68 4.56 -4.31 -11.07
N LEU A 69 3.90 -3.46 -10.27
CA LEU A 69 4.45 -2.96 -9.02
C LEU A 69 3.34 -2.82 -7.97
N ILE A 70 3.61 -3.28 -6.76
CA ILE A 70 2.81 -3.00 -5.57
C ILE A 70 3.64 -2.11 -4.63
N LEU A 71 3.11 -0.91 -4.36
CA LEU A 71 3.66 0.03 -3.40
C LEU A 71 2.93 -0.16 -2.07
N ASN A 72 3.57 -0.84 -1.12
CA ASN A 72 3.03 -0.98 0.23
C ASN A 72 3.55 0.16 1.12
N PHE A 73 2.71 1.14 1.40
CA PHE A 73 3.03 2.26 2.28
C PHE A 73 2.96 1.81 3.75
N GLY A 74 3.99 1.10 4.19
CA GLY A 74 4.11 0.56 5.53
C GLY A 74 5.31 -0.38 5.63
N VAL A 75 5.73 -0.65 6.87
CA VAL A 75 6.84 -1.59 7.17
C VAL A 75 6.39 -3.03 6.97
N GLY A 76 5.25 -3.40 7.58
CA GLY A 76 4.68 -4.74 7.49
C GLY A 76 4.03 -4.99 6.12
N TYR A 77 4.19 -6.19 5.59
CA TYR A 77 3.60 -6.64 4.32
C TYR A 77 2.89 -7.99 4.43
N ASP A 78 2.55 -8.42 5.62
CA ASP A 78 1.92 -9.73 5.87
C ASP A 78 0.56 -9.88 5.19
N GLY A 79 -0.15 -8.77 4.95
CA GLY A 79 -1.41 -8.76 4.22
C GLY A 79 -1.28 -8.68 2.70
N VAL A 80 -0.05 -8.63 2.16
CA VAL A 80 0.21 -8.70 0.72
C VAL A 80 0.48 -10.16 0.36
N ASP A 81 -0.27 -10.69 -0.61
CA ASP A 81 -0.06 -12.05 -1.10
C ASP A 81 1.24 -12.14 -1.94
N ILE A 82 2.36 -12.28 -1.24
CA ILE A 82 3.69 -12.36 -1.87
C ILE A 82 3.81 -13.55 -2.84
N PRO A 83 3.33 -14.77 -2.52
CA PRO A 83 3.34 -15.88 -3.48
C PRO A 83 2.57 -15.53 -4.77
N ALA A 84 1.41 -14.89 -4.64
CA ALA A 84 0.62 -14.47 -5.80
C ALA A 84 1.32 -13.39 -6.64
N ALA A 85 1.96 -12.41 -6.00
CA ALA A 85 2.75 -11.38 -6.67
C ALA A 85 3.94 -11.99 -7.42
N THR A 86 4.69 -12.87 -6.75
CA THR A 86 5.85 -13.57 -7.34
C THR A 86 5.45 -14.39 -8.57
N LYS A 87 4.35 -15.14 -8.48
CA LYS A 87 3.84 -15.95 -9.61
C LYS A 87 3.48 -15.09 -10.82
N ARG A 88 3.07 -13.84 -10.61
CA ARG A 88 2.72 -12.88 -11.66
C ARG A 88 3.91 -12.04 -12.13
N GLY A 89 5.08 -12.20 -11.54
CA GLY A 89 6.26 -11.36 -11.83
C GLY A 89 6.10 -9.91 -11.36
N VAL A 90 5.25 -9.67 -10.34
CA VAL A 90 4.99 -8.34 -9.78
C VAL A 90 5.99 -8.05 -8.68
N THR A 91 6.63 -6.89 -8.75
CA THR A 91 7.53 -6.39 -7.70
C THR A 91 6.73 -5.81 -6.56
N VAL A 92 7.10 -6.16 -5.32
CA VAL A 92 6.52 -5.57 -4.10
C VAL A 92 7.59 -4.76 -3.38
N VAL A 93 7.25 -3.53 -3.02
CA VAL A 93 8.11 -2.65 -2.22
C VAL A 93 7.37 -2.17 -0.98
N ASN A 94 8.09 -1.96 0.10
CA ASN A 94 7.59 -1.46 1.38
C ASN A 94 8.50 -0.33 1.90
N THR A 95 8.21 0.19 3.10
CA THR A 95 9.02 1.21 3.78
C THR A 95 9.74 0.60 4.99
N PRO A 96 10.81 -0.19 4.80
CA PRO A 96 11.49 -0.88 5.90
C PRO A 96 12.27 0.10 6.78
N ASP A 97 12.53 -0.30 8.03
CA ASP A 97 13.44 0.34 9.00
C ASP A 97 13.05 1.74 9.53
N VAL A 98 12.03 2.38 8.96
CA VAL A 98 11.64 3.77 9.32
C VAL A 98 11.03 3.90 10.71
N LEU A 99 10.62 2.80 11.36
CA LEU A 99 9.96 2.79 12.67
C LEU A 99 10.75 2.03 13.74
N ASN A 100 11.93 1.50 13.45
CA ASN A 100 12.66 0.61 14.35
C ASN A 100 12.92 1.27 15.71
N ASP A 101 13.46 2.47 15.74
CA ASP A 101 13.78 3.19 16.98
C ASP A 101 12.52 3.52 17.77
N CYS A 102 11.48 4.04 17.11
CA CYS A 102 10.22 4.39 17.77
C CYS A 102 9.53 3.16 18.39
N VAL A 103 9.55 2.03 17.72
CA VAL A 103 8.94 0.78 18.21
C VAL A 103 9.76 0.22 19.38
N ALA A 104 11.09 0.24 19.29
CA ALA A 104 11.98 -0.20 20.35
C ALA A 104 11.81 0.65 21.62
N ASP A 105 11.79 1.97 21.49
CA ASP A 105 11.59 2.91 22.59
C ASP A 105 10.22 2.71 23.26
N MET A 106 9.16 2.50 22.47
CA MET A 106 7.84 2.23 23.00
C MET A 106 7.80 0.89 23.76
N ALA A 107 8.43 -0.17 23.23
CA ALA A 107 8.51 -1.45 23.91
C ALA A 107 9.20 -1.34 25.26
N LEU A 108 10.35 -0.66 25.33
CA LEU A 108 11.06 -0.40 26.58
C LEU A 108 10.23 0.44 27.54
N SER A 109 9.56 1.48 27.06
CA SER A 109 8.70 2.34 27.87
C SER A 109 7.55 1.56 28.50
N LEU A 110 6.89 0.69 27.74
CA LEU A 110 5.81 -0.17 28.25
C LEU A 110 6.30 -1.19 29.29
N ILE A 111 7.47 -1.79 29.09
CA ILE A 111 8.09 -2.71 30.06
C ILE A 111 8.36 -1.97 31.38
N LEU A 112 8.96 -0.79 31.33
CA LEU A 112 9.26 0.01 32.51
C LEU A 112 7.99 0.51 33.19
N ALA A 113 6.99 0.98 32.44
CA ALA A 113 5.72 1.44 32.98
C ALA A 113 4.97 0.30 33.70
N GLY A 114 4.90 -0.88 33.12
CA GLY A 114 4.28 -2.06 33.73
C GLY A 114 5.02 -2.52 34.99
N ARG A 115 6.36 -2.55 34.95
CA ARG A 115 7.19 -2.92 36.11
C ARG A 115 7.03 -1.93 37.28
N ARG A 116 6.86 -0.65 36.99
CA ARG A 116 6.70 0.43 37.98
C ARG A 116 5.25 0.68 38.37
N LYS A 117 4.29 -0.01 37.77
CA LYS A 117 2.83 0.19 37.98
C LYS A 117 2.42 1.65 37.78
N VAL A 118 2.91 2.26 36.71
CA VAL A 118 2.60 3.65 36.34
C VAL A 118 1.31 3.76 35.52
N LEU A 119 0.86 2.64 34.95
CA LEU A 119 -0.38 2.49 34.19
C LEU A 119 -1.42 1.74 35.00
#